data_3a423033a2eb415a263ebc47e2d7334b
#
_entry.id   3a423033a2eb415a263ebc47e2d7334b
#
_cell.length_a   1.000
_cell.length_b   1.000
_cell.length_c   1.000
_cell.angle_alpha   90.00
_cell.angle_beta   90.00
_cell.angle_gamma   90.00
#
_symmetry.space_group_name_H-M   'P 1'
#
loop_
_entity.id
_entity.type
_entity.pdbx_description
1 polymer ?
#
loop_
_entity_poly.entity_id
_entity_poly.type
_entity_poly.pdbx_seq_one_letter_code
_entity_poly.pdbx_strand_id
1 'polypeptide(L)'
;GLQLILPGEVAPSHRHTQSALRFVVSGQGAYTAVDGERATMAPGDFIITPAWAWHDHGNDGDQPVVWLDGLDIPTVAFFEAGFAENDTRRSQAVTRAEGSSLARYGSGLLPLDDGAPYGAASPVFSVPYTRSRAALAPLADGAEADPWFGTALRFTNPLTGGPPMPTIGAWLQWLGPGFATKPWRSTAGTVFSVVEGTATATLQRGDEVQ
;
A
#
# COMPACT_ATOMS: atom_id res chain seq x y z
N GLY A 1 4.95 11.21 1.86
CA GLY A 1 5.19 12.19 0.79
C GLY A 1 4.57 11.76 -0.52
N LEU A 2 4.52 12.66 -1.49
CA LEU A 2 4.20 12.33 -2.89
C LEU A 2 5.51 12.17 -3.64
N GLN A 3 5.60 11.10 -4.43
CA GLN A 3 6.70 10.86 -5.36
C GLN A 3 6.21 10.91 -6.80
N LEU A 4 7.04 11.46 -7.67
CA LEU A 4 6.84 11.53 -9.11
C LEU A 4 7.96 10.76 -9.80
N ILE A 5 7.60 9.93 -10.79
CA ILE A 5 8.55 9.30 -11.69
C ILE A 5 8.15 9.61 -13.14
N LEU A 6 9.12 10.12 -13.91
CA LEU A 6 8.93 10.44 -15.31
C LEU A 6 9.20 9.23 -16.21
N PRO A 7 8.69 9.23 -17.46
CA PRO A 7 9.01 8.18 -18.44
C PRO A 7 10.52 7.94 -18.58
N GLY A 8 10.92 6.67 -18.51
CA GLY A 8 12.32 6.24 -18.63
C GLY A 8 13.17 6.42 -17.35
N GLU A 9 12.61 7.00 -16.29
CA GLU A 9 13.33 7.10 -15.01
C GLU A 9 13.34 5.77 -14.26
N VAL A 10 14.41 5.56 -13.49
CA VAL A 10 14.59 4.42 -12.60
C VAL A 10 15.16 4.92 -11.27
N ALA A 11 14.45 4.71 -10.19
CA ALA A 11 14.98 4.80 -8.83
C ALA A 11 15.77 3.52 -8.53
N PRO A 12 17.09 3.61 -8.29
CA PRO A 12 17.95 2.43 -8.23
C PRO A 12 17.60 1.44 -7.13
N SER A 13 17.93 0.17 -7.37
CA SER A 13 17.72 -0.92 -6.41
C SER A 13 18.48 -0.66 -5.11
N HIS A 14 17.74 -0.72 -4.01
CA HIS A 14 18.23 -0.55 -2.66
C HIS A 14 17.33 -1.26 -1.64
N ARG A 15 17.75 -1.29 -0.39
CA ARG A 15 16.93 -1.75 0.74
C ARG A 15 17.18 -0.89 1.97
N HIS A 16 16.21 -0.83 2.84
CA HIS A 16 16.29 -0.07 4.09
C HIS A 16 15.43 -0.71 5.19
N THR A 17 15.70 -0.37 6.43
CA THR A 17 14.99 -0.93 7.60
C THR A 17 13.59 -0.39 7.77
N GLN A 18 13.27 0.75 7.17
CA GLN A 18 11.91 1.28 7.15
C GLN A 18 11.00 0.40 6.29
N SER A 19 9.77 0.16 6.76
CA SER A 19 8.70 -0.35 5.92
C SER A 19 8.07 0.79 5.14
N ALA A 20 7.68 0.53 3.90
CA ALA A 20 7.04 1.51 3.04
C ALA A 20 5.75 0.97 2.42
N LEU A 21 4.76 1.84 2.27
CA LEU A 21 3.62 1.61 1.40
C LEU A 21 3.64 2.61 0.25
N ARG A 22 3.08 2.18 -0.88
CA ARG A 22 2.78 3.04 -2.03
C ARG A 22 1.32 2.92 -2.38
N PHE A 23 0.72 4.06 -2.59
CA PHE A 23 -0.64 4.16 -3.07
C PHE A 23 -0.66 5.02 -4.32
N VAL A 24 -1.00 4.44 -5.46
CA VAL A 24 -0.91 5.13 -6.75
C VAL A 24 -2.04 6.16 -6.87
N VAL A 25 -1.67 7.41 -7.08
CA VAL A 25 -2.59 8.55 -7.15
C VAL A 25 -2.98 8.84 -8.60
N SER A 26 -2.00 8.89 -9.50
CA SER A 26 -2.25 9.19 -10.91
C SER A 26 -1.18 8.63 -11.83
N GLY A 27 -1.53 8.48 -13.11
CA GLY A 27 -0.67 7.87 -14.11
C GLY A 27 -0.69 6.35 -14.05
N GLN A 28 -0.08 5.72 -15.06
CA GLN A 28 0.03 4.26 -15.16
C GLN A 28 1.28 3.86 -15.93
N GLY A 29 1.71 2.60 -15.77
CA GLY A 29 2.86 2.06 -16.50
C GLY A 29 4.18 2.14 -15.74
N ALA A 30 4.24 2.86 -14.62
CA ALA A 30 5.36 2.70 -13.69
C ALA A 30 5.26 1.34 -12.98
N TYR A 31 6.38 0.93 -12.40
CA TYR A 31 6.44 -0.33 -11.66
C TYR A 31 7.18 -0.18 -10.33
N THR A 32 6.88 -1.09 -9.42
CA THR A 32 7.70 -1.40 -8.26
C THR A 32 8.13 -2.86 -8.35
N ALA A 33 9.41 -3.14 -8.16
CA ALA A 33 9.91 -4.50 -8.00
C ALA A 33 10.32 -4.73 -6.54
N VAL A 34 9.92 -5.86 -5.97
CA VAL A 34 10.23 -6.26 -4.59
C VAL A 34 10.71 -7.71 -4.59
N ASP A 35 11.93 -7.93 -4.10
CA ASP A 35 12.56 -9.25 -3.98
C ASP A 35 12.40 -10.12 -5.25
N GLY A 36 12.59 -9.52 -6.43
CA GLY A 36 12.55 -10.22 -7.72
C GLY A 36 11.16 -10.43 -8.32
N GLU A 37 10.11 -9.90 -7.73
CA GLU A 37 8.79 -9.81 -8.36
C GLU A 37 8.47 -8.36 -8.69
N ARG A 38 8.06 -8.09 -9.92
CA ARG A 38 7.66 -6.78 -10.39
C ARG A 38 6.15 -6.65 -10.40
N ALA A 39 5.63 -5.50 -9.97
CA ALA A 39 4.23 -5.13 -10.08
C ALA A 39 4.11 -3.84 -10.88
N THR A 40 3.35 -3.88 -11.97
CA THR A 40 2.96 -2.70 -12.75
C THR A 40 1.90 -1.93 -11.96
N MET A 41 2.08 -0.62 -11.85
CA MET A 41 1.25 0.25 -11.01
C MET A 41 0.14 0.93 -11.80
N ALA A 42 -1.06 0.94 -11.23
CA ALA A 42 -2.22 1.68 -11.73
C ALA A 42 -2.90 2.46 -10.58
N PRO A 43 -3.66 3.54 -10.88
CA PRO A 43 -4.33 4.33 -9.85
C PRO A 43 -5.19 3.50 -8.90
N GLY A 44 -5.02 3.74 -7.61
CA GLY A 44 -5.70 3.02 -6.54
C GLY A 44 -5.00 1.73 -6.08
N ASP A 45 -3.96 1.26 -6.76
CA ASP A 45 -3.18 0.10 -6.33
C ASP A 45 -2.50 0.38 -5.00
N PHE A 46 -2.52 -0.63 -4.13
CA PHE A 46 -1.85 -0.64 -2.85
C PHE A 46 -0.64 -1.57 -2.90
N ILE A 47 0.54 -1.03 -2.66
CA ILE A 47 1.81 -1.74 -2.76
C ILE A 47 2.60 -1.51 -1.48
N ILE A 48 3.25 -2.55 -0.97
CA ILE A 48 4.15 -2.45 0.17
C ILE A 48 5.57 -2.83 -0.20
N THR A 49 6.52 -2.22 0.49
CA THR A 49 7.90 -2.68 0.55
C THR A 49 8.20 -3.04 1.99
N PRO A 50 8.27 -4.33 2.33
CA PRO A 50 8.64 -4.77 3.66
C PRO A 50 10.02 -4.27 4.08
N ALA A 51 10.22 -4.10 5.39
CA ALA A 51 11.53 -3.76 5.94
C ALA A 51 12.61 -4.71 5.41
N TRP A 52 13.71 -4.13 4.96
CA TRP A 52 14.89 -4.84 4.45
C TRP A 52 14.69 -5.64 3.16
N ALA A 53 13.56 -5.53 2.46
CA ALA A 53 13.36 -6.11 1.15
C ALA A 53 14.08 -5.29 0.06
N TRP A 54 14.75 -5.95 -0.87
CA TRP A 54 15.29 -5.30 -2.05
C TRP A 54 14.17 -4.74 -2.92
N HIS A 55 14.27 -3.49 -3.30
CA HIS A 55 13.27 -2.85 -4.17
C HIS A 55 13.87 -1.80 -5.08
N ASP A 56 13.24 -1.64 -6.23
CA ASP A 56 13.48 -0.56 -7.18
C ASP A 56 12.16 -0.13 -7.82
N HIS A 57 12.19 1.03 -8.46
CA HIS A 57 11.04 1.59 -9.16
C HIS A 57 11.49 2.10 -10.51
N GLY A 58 10.60 2.00 -11.48
CA GLY A 58 10.85 2.58 -12.79
C GLY A 58 9.56 2.93 -13.50
N ASN A 59 9.67 3.67 -14.57
CA ASN A 59 8.55 4.01 -15.42
C ASN A 59 8.87 3.66 -16.87
N ASP A 60 8.34 2.53 -17.32
CA ASP A 60 8.47 2.06 -18.70
C ASP A 60 7.32 2.59 -19.59
N GLY A 61 6.37 3.33 -18.99
CA GLY A 61 5.27 3.98 -19.69
C GLY A 61 5.68 5.29 -20.36
N ASP A 62 4.72 5.94 -20.95
CA ASP A 62 4.86 7.20 -21.70
C ASP A 62 4.35 8.43 -20.93
N GLN A 63 3.82 8.24 -19.71
CA GLN A 63 3.24 9.29 -18.87
C GLN A 63 3.91 9.33 -17.49
N PRO A 64 3.96 10.52 -16.86
CA PRO A 64 4.36 10.62 -15.47
C PRO A 64 3.43 9.83 -14.55
N VAL A 65 4.00 9.21 -13.51
CA VAL A 65 3.23 8.51 -12.48
C VAL A 65 3.51 9.12 -11.12
N VAL A 66 2.46 9.34 -10.35
CA VAL A 66 2.52 9.89 -8.98
C VAL A 66 1.93 8.89 -8.00
N TRP A 67 2.64 8.64 -6.92
CA TRP A 67 2.13 7.85 -5.80
C TRP A 67 2.36 8.54 -4.46
N LEU A 68 1.48 8.24 -3.50
CA LEU A 68 1.67 8.54 -2.10
C LEU A 68 2.63 7.50 -1.52
N ASP A 69 3.73 7.95 -0.95
CA ASP A 69 4.71 7.12 -0.25
C ASP A 69 4.58 7.34 1.25
N GLY A 70 4.26 6.29 1.99
CA GLY A 70 4.15 6.28 3.44
C GLY A 70 5.21 5.36 4.03
N LEU A 71 6.04 5.89 4.94
CA LEU A 71 7.10 5.14 5.61
C LEU A 71 7.02 5.33 7.12
N ASP A 72 7.46 4.32 7.87
CA ASP A 72 7.58 4.36 9.33
C ASP A 72 8.89 5.00 9.82
N ILE A 73 9.44 5.93 9.02
CA ILE A 73 10.69 6.65 9.32
C ILE A 73 10.73 7.19 10.77
N PRO A 74 9.67 7.86 11.28
CA PRO A 74 9.73 8.40 12.64
C PRO A 74 9.93 7.32 13.71
N THR A 75 9.33 6.15 13.54
CA THR A 75 9.45 5.02 14.46
C THR A 75 10.87 4.43 14.43
N VAL A 76 11.37 4.17 13.22
CA VAL A 76 12.72 3.62 13.03
C VAL A 76 13.79 4.59 13.52
N ALA A 77 13.62 5.90 13.25
CA ALA A 77 14.53 6.94 13.71
C ALA A 77 14.49 7.09 15.23
N PHE A 78 13.32 7.00 15.86
CA PHE A 78 13.20 7.07 17.31
C PHE A 78 14.01 5.97 18.04
N PHE A 79 14.06 4.78 17.45
CA PHE A 79 14.87 3.67 17.99
C PHE A 79 16.31 3.65 17.47
N GLU A 80 16.74 4.66 16.71
CA GLU A 80 18.08 4.73 16.09
C GLU A 80 18.42 3.47 15.26
N ALA A 81 17.40 2.82 14.69
CA ALA A 81 17.49 1.56 13.96
C ALA A 81 17.56 1.75 12.43
N GLY A 82 17.85 2.97 11.96
CA GLY A 82 17.91 3.30 10.54
C GLY A 82 19.15 2.73 9.87
N PHE A 83 18.93 1.87 8.84
CA PHE A 83 19.99 1.30 8.04
C PHE A 83 19.53 1.20 6.58
N ALA A 84 20.46 1.39 5.64
CA ALA A 84 20.19 1.30 4.20
C ALA A 84 21.38 0.71 3.45
N GLU A 85 21.12 0.05 2.35
CA GLU A 85 22.10 -0.55 1.46
C GLU A 85 21.68 -0.35 0.01
N ASN A 86 22.60 0.07 -0.85
CA ASN A 86 22.40 0.19 -2.28
C ASN A 86 22.85 -1.08 -3.00
N ASP A 87 22.09 -1.54 -3.98
CA ASP A 87 22.51 -2.62 -4.88
C ASP A 87 23.63 -2.09 -5.83
N THR A 88 24.48 -2.97 -6.25
CA THR A 88 25.45 -2.68 -7.32
C THR A 88 24.79 -2.55 -8.71
N ARG A 89 23.58 -3.09 -8.85
CA ARG A 89 22.75 -3.02 -10.07
C ARG A 89 21.77 -1.88 -9.96
N ARG A 90 21.49 -1.25 -11.10
CA ARG A 90 20.47 -0.21 -11.17
C ARG A 90 19.06 -0.75 -10.94
N SER A 91 18.78 -1.97 -11.42
CA SER A 91 17.52 -2.67 -11.17
C SER A 91 17.80 -4.11 -10.79
N GLN A 92 16.99 -4.68 -9.92
CA GLN A 92 17.11 -6.08 -9.55
C GLN A 92 16.69 -7.00 -10.69
N ALA A 93 17.16 -8.25 -10.67
CA ALA A 93 16.69 -9.27 -11.59
C ALA A 93 15.24 -9.64 -11.25
N VAL A 94 14.37 -9.66 -12.26
CA VAL A 94 13.01 -10.21 -12.12
C VAL A 94 13.11 -11.73 -12.23
N THR A 95 12.86 -12.41 -11.13
CA THR A 95 12.99 -13.87 -10.99
C THR A 95 11.64 -14.57 -10.81
N ARG A 96 10.59 -13.81 -10.56
CA ARG A 96 9.22 -14.29 -10.40
C ARG A 96 8.28 -13.54 -11.32
N ALA A 97 7.25 -14.23 -11.81
CA ALA A 97 6.21 -13.60 -12.61
C ALA A 97 5.43 -12.58 -11.78
N GLU A 98 4.99 -11.52 -12.43
CA GLU A 98 4.10 -10.52 -11.84
C GLU A 98 2.83 -11.17 -11.28
N GLY A 99 2.42 -10.78 -10.07
CA GLY A 99 1.26 -11.34 -9.37
C GLY A 99 1.50 -12.70 -8.70
N SER A 100 2.72 -13.25 -8.73
CA SER A 100 3.01 -14.56 -8.13
C SER A 100 2.80 -14.58 -6.62
N SER A 101 3.16 -13.53 -5.90
CA SER A 101 2.91 -13.39 -4.45
C SER A 101 1.41 -13.35 -4.13
N LEU A 102 0.66 -12.60 -4.92
CA LEU A 102 -0.79 -12.52 -4.78
C LEU A 102 -1.47 -13.86 -5.10
N ALA A 103 -1.02 -14.57 -6.15
CA ALA A 103 -1.53 -15.89 -6.50
C ALA A 103 -1.25 -16.93 -5.42
N ARG A 104 -0.05 -16.89 -4.80
CA ARG A 104 0.36 -17.84 -3.77
C ARG A 104 -0.34 -17.64 -2.43
N TYR A 105 -0.55 -16.39 -2.02
CA TYR A 105 -0.98 -16.07 -0.66
C TYR A 105 -2.30 -15.29 -0.59
N GLY A 106 -2.77 -14.75 -1.68
CA GLY A 106 -3.90 -13.80 -1.69
C GLY A 106 -5.29 -14.41 -1.93
N SER A 107 -5.41 -15.75 -2.06
CA SER A 107 -6.67 -16.41 -2.44
C SER A 107 -7.25 -17.33 -1.37
N GLY A 108 -6.79 -17.25 -0.13
CA GLY A 108 -7.20 -18.13 0.95
C GLY A 108 -6.59 -19.54 0.86
N LEU A 109 -5.62 -19.73 -0.02
CA LEU A 109 -4.85 -20.95 -0.21
C LEU A 109 -3.38 -20.65 0.07
N LEU A 110 -2.65 -21.65 0.62
CA LEU A 110 -1.21 -21.59 0.80
C LEU A 110 -0.56 -22.72 0.04
N PRO A 111 0.66 -22.52 -0.51
CA PRO A 111 1.44 -23.59 -1.06
C PRO A 111 1.70 -24.70 -0.04
N LEU A 112 1.66 -25.97 -0.45
CA LEU A 112 1.86 -27.10 0.46
C LEU A 112 3.32 -27.29 0.91
N ASP A 113 4.25 -26.85 0.07
CA ASP A 113 5.70 -27.10 0.20
C ASP A 113 6.51 -25.86 0.56
N ASP A 114 5.85 -24.75 0.79
CA ASP A 114 6.54 -23.54 1.18
C ASP A 114 6.88 -23.56 2.65
N GLY A 115 8.16 -23.48 2.91
CA GLY A 115 8.59 -22.81 4.11
C GLY A 115 7.96 -21.42 4.09
N ALA A 116 6.91 -21.20 4.90
CA ALA A 116 6.19 -19.92 4.95
C ALA A 116 7.22 -18.79 5.06
N PRO A 117 7.08 -17.69 4.31
CA PRO A 117 7.92 -16.53 4.51
C PRO A 117 7.64 -16.00 5.91
N TYR A 118 8.49 -16.36 6.86
CA TYR A 118 8.39 -15.93 8.25
C TYR A 118 8.87 -14.48 8.38
N GLY A 119 8.06 -13.56 7.88
CA GLY A 119 8.26 -12.14 8.08
C GLY A 119 7.07 -11.54 8.82
N ALA A 120 7.29 -10.49 9.59
CA ALA A 120 6.20 -9.75 10.23
C ALA A 120 5.33 -9.02 9.21
N ALA A 121 5.85 -8.76 8.01
CA ALA A 121 5.12 -8.15 6.90
C ALA A 121 4.40 -9.20 6.02
N SER A 122 3.38 -8.75 5.30
CA SER A 122 2.64 -9.56 4.34
C SER A 122 3.55 -10.07 3.21
N PRO A 123 3.45 -11.34 2.83
CA PRO A 123 4.11 -11.86 1.63
C PRO A 123 3.45 -11.37 0.33
N VAL A 124 2.22 -10.86 0.39
CA VAL A 124 1.54 -10.18 -0.71
C VAL A 124 1.95 -8.71 -0.67
N PHE A 125 2.80 -8.30 -1.60
CA PHE A 125 3.31 -6.93 -1.60
C PHE A 125 2.52 -6.00 -2.53
N SER A 126 1.72 -6.53 -3.45
CA SER A 126 0.90 -5.74 -4.37
C SER A 126 -0.54 -6.24 -4.39
N VAL A 127 -1.48 -5.33 -4.18
CA VAL A 127 -2.92 -5.59 -4.24
C VAL A 127 -3.55 -4.63 -5.24
N PRO A 128 -3.92 -5.10 -6.45
CA PRO A 128 -4.55 -4.28 -7.47
C PRO A 128 -5.88 -3.66 -6.99
N TYR A 129 -6.11 -2.41 -7.35
CA TYR A 129 -7.35 -1.70 -7.00
C TYR A 129 -8.60 -2.40 -7.48
N THR A 130 -8.57 -2.95 -8.68
CA THR A 130 -9.69 -3.71 -9.24
C THR A 130 -10.14 -4.84 -8.33
N ARG A 131 -9.20 -5.52 -7.66
CA ARG A 131 -9.49 -6.59 -6.69
C ARG A 131 -10.06 -6.03 -5.39
N SER A 132 -9.46 -4.98 -4.85
CA SER A 132 -9.91 -4.33 -3.61
C SER A 132 -11.31 -3.76 -3.77
N ARG A 133 -11.57 -3.09 -4.89
CA ARG A 133 -12.88 -2.55 -5.24
C ARG A 133 -13.94 -3.64 -5.42
N ALA A 134 -13.58 -4.72 -6.11
CA ALA A 134 -14.49 -5.85 -6.31
C ALA A 134 -14.88 -6.56 -5.00
N ALA A 135 -13.99 -6.54 -4.01
CA ALA A 135 -14.31 -7.06 -2.69
C ALA A 135 -15.20 -6.11 -1.87
N LEU A 136 -15.02 -4.80 -2.02
CA LEU A 136 -15.73 -3.78 -1.25
C LEU A 136 -17.14 -3.50 -1.78
N ALA A 137 -17.32 -3.44 -3.09
CA ALA A 137 -18.56 -3.04 -3.73
C ALA A 137 -19.80 -3.87 -3.30
N PRO A 138 -19.77 -5.21 -3.27
CA PRO A 138 -20.93 -5.99 -2.84
C PRO A 138 -21.32 -5.75 -1.37
N LEU A 139 -20.36 -5.40 -0.53
CA LEU A 139 -20.61 -5.06 0.87
C LEU A 139 -21.26 -3.69 0.99
N ALA A 140 -20.89 -2.75 0.15
CA ALA A 140 -21.48 -1.41 0.11
C ALA A 140 -22.94 -1.44 -0.34
N ASP A 141 -23.30 -2.38 -1.24
CA ASP A 141 -24.66 -2.52 -1.74
C ASP A 141 -25.60 -3.26 -0.77
N GLY A 142 -25.08 -4.07 0.14
CA GLY A 142 -25.87 -5.01 0.93
C GLY A 142 -25.82 -4.85 2.44
N ALA A 143 -24.89 -4.09 2.98
CA ALA A 143 -24.69 -3.98 4.42
C ALA A 143 -25.10 -2.61 4.98
N GLU A 144 -25.52 -2.57 6.23
CA GLU A 144 -25.65 -1.33 6.97
C GLU A 144 -24.24 -0.73 7.16
N ALA A 145 -24.07 0.51 6.72
CA ALA A 145 -22.79 1.21 6.80
C ALA A 145 -22.44 1.52 8.26
N ASP A 146 -21.20 1.25 8.64
CA ASP A 146 -20.68 1.66 9.95
C ASP A 146 -20.73 3.18 10.06
N PRO A 147 -21.26 3.73 11.17
CA PRO A 147 -21.48 5.17 11.30
C PRO A 147 -20.17 6.00 11.36
N TRP A 148 -19.02 5.40 11.59
CA TRP A 148 -17.71 6.07 11.62
C TRP A 148 -16.88 5.83 10.36
N PHE A 149 -17.02 4.65 9.75
CA PHE A 149 -16.14 4.23 8.65
C PHE A 149 -16.88 3.96 7.33
N GLY A 150 -18.23 4.03 7.32
CA GLY A 150 -18.99 3.60 6.17
C GLY A 150 -18.83 2.10 5.94
N THR A 151 -18.71 1.65 4.70
CA THR A 151 -18.31 0.28 4.39
C THR A 151 -16.80 0.26 4.20
N ALA A 152 -16.08 -0.51 5.01
CA ALA A 152 -14.62 -0.50 4.99
C ALA A 152 -14.03 -1.91 5.05
N LEU A 153 -12.94 -2.09 4.32
CA LEU A 153 -12.10 -3.29 4.36
C LEU A 153 -10.65 -2.89 4.63
N ARG A 154 -10.00 -3.59 5.56
CA ARG A 154 -8.57 -3.38 5.81
C ARG A 154 -7.73 -4.35 4.98
N PHE A 155 -6.60 -3.87 4.50
CA PHE A 155 -5.56 -4.72 3.95
C PHE A 155 -4.94 -5.56 5.07
N THR A 156 -4.69 -6.82 4.79
CA THR A 156 -4.20 -7.76 5.80
C THR A 156 -2.97 -8.53 5.33
N ASN A 157 -2.19 -8.98 6.29
CA ASN A 157 -1.23 -10.05 6.07
C ASN A 157 -2.03 -11.37 6.08
N PRO A 158 -2.08 -12.13 4.98
CA PRO A 158 -2.90 -13.35 4.89
C PRO A 158 -2.41 -14.47 5.80
N LEU A 159 -1.17 -14.42 6.27
CA LEU A 159 -0.60 -15.42 7.17
C LEU A 159 -1.01 -15.21 8.64
N THR A 160 -1.33 -13.97 9.02
CA THR A 160 -1.58 -13.61 10.43
C THR A 160 -2.97 -13.02 10.67
N GLY A 161 -3.62 -12.51 9.61
CA GLY A 161 -4.84 -11.70 9.72
C GLY A 161 -4.62 -10.29 10.28
N GLY A 162 -3.39 -9.96 10.64
CA GLY A 162 -2.98 -8.62 11.10
C GLY A 162 -2.78 -7.62 9.97
N PRO A 163 -2.25 -6.43 10.27
CA PRO A 163 -1.95 -5.43 9.25
C PRO A 163 -0.87 -5.93 8.27
N PRO A 164 -0.80 -5.36 7.06
CA PRO A 164 0.18 -5.80 6.05
C PRO A 164 1.63 -5.56 6.46
N MET A 165 1.87 -4.60 7.35
CA MET A 165 3.18 -4.31 7.95
C MET A 165 3.01 -4.04 9.45
N PRO A 166 4.03 -4.32 10.29
CA PRO A 166 3.92 -4.18 11.74
C PRO A 166 3.59 -2.77 12.24
N THR A 167 4.04 -1.77 11.51
CA THR A 167 3.98 -0.35 11.92
C THR A 167 2.96 0.48 11.15
N ILE A 168 2.43 -0.05 10.03
CA ILE A 168 1.54 0.67 9.13
C ILE A 168 0.33 -0.20 8.81
N GLY A 169 -0.87 0.27 9.15
CA GLY A 169 -2.14 -0.29 8.70
C GLY A 169 -2.70 0.50 7.53
N ALA A 170 -3.49 -0.15 6.69
CA ALA A 170 -4.20 0.50 5.59
C ALA A 170 -5.59 -0.11 5.42
N TRP A 171 -6.52 0.70 4.94
CA TRP A 171 -7.89 0.27 4.66
C TRP A 171 -8.46 1.02 3.46
N LEU A 172 -9.46 0.43 2.85
CA LEU A 172 -10.25 1.04 1.78
C LEU A 172 -11.67 1.27 2.31
N GLN A 173 -12.22 2.46 2.07
CA GLN A 173 -13.55 2.85 2.50
C GLN A 173 -14.45 3.18 1.31
N TRP A 174 -15.70 2.78 1.41
CA TRP A 174 -16.77 3.23 0.54
C TRP A 174 -17.73 4.11 1.35
N LEU A 175 -17.82 5.35 0.98
CA LEU A 175 -18.77 6.31 1.53
C LEU A 175 -19.81 6.59 0.43
N GLY A 176 -21.05 6.20 0.67
CA GLY A 176 -22.14 6.45 -0.30
C GLY A 176 -22.39 7.92 -0.52
N PRO A 177 -23.07 8.31 -1.60
CA PRO A 177 -23.41 9.72 -1.86
C PRO A 177 -24.14 10.35 -0.66
N GLY A 178 -23.62 11.50 -0.19
CA GLY A 178 -24.20 12.20 0.96
C GLY A 178 -23.93 11.57 2.33
N PHE A 179 -23.15 10.49 2.41
CA PHE A 179 -22.79 9.88 3.67
C PHE A 179 -21.88 10.81 4.49
N ALA A 180 -22.22 11.00 5.75
CA ALA A 180 -21.41 11.75 6.72
C ALA A 180 -21.03 10.83 7.88
N THR A 181 -19.74 10.67 8.12
CA THR A 181 -19.25 9.90 9.27
C THR A 181 -19.54 10.62 10.58
N LYS A 182 -19.70 9.83 11.66
CA LYS A 182 -19.58 10.39 13.00
C LYS A 182 -18.14 10.81 13.28
N PRO A 183 -17.93 11.81 14.15
CA PRO A 183 -16.59 12.19 14.57
C PRO A 183 -15.89 11.02 15.29
N TRP A 184 -14.63 10.82 14.98
CA TRP A 184 -13.81 9.82 15.66
C TRP A 184 -12.44 10.42 15.99
N ARG A 185 -11.73 9.79 16.92
CA ARG A 185 -10.41 10.22 17.36
C ARG A 185 -9.47 9.02 17.38
N SER A 186 -8.24 9.22 16.93
CA SER A 186 -7.17 8.23 16.98
C SER A 186 -5.87 8.86 17.49
N THR A 187 -5.01 8.06 18.10
CA THR A 187 -3.63 8.42 18.43
C THR A 187 -2.69 8.20 17.25
N ALA A 188 -3.13 7.47 16.23
CA ALA A 188 -2.36 7.21 15.01
C ALA A 188 -2.46 8.41 14.04
N GLY A 189 -1.34 8.75 13.41
CA GLY A 189 -1.35 9.62 12.23
C GLY A 189 -2.09 8.92 11.09
N THR A 190 -3.00 9.62 10.42
CA THR A 190 -3.81 9.06 9.33
C THR A 190 -3.71 9.95 8.10
N VAL A 191 -3.59 9.31 6.93
CA VAL A 191 -3.62 9.97 5.63
C VAL A 191 -4.76 9.37 4.82
N PHE A 192 -5.58 10.23 4.23
CA PHE A 192 -6.65 9.83 3.32
C PHE A 192 -6.27 10.20 1.88
N SER A 193 -6.58 9.32 0.95
CA SER A 193 -6.47 9.56 -0.48
C SER A 193 -7.78 9.16 -1.15
N VAL A 194 -8.36 10.07 -1.92
CA VAL A 194 -9.60 9.79 -2.67
C VAL A 194 -9.24 9.09 -3.97
N VAL A 195 -9.86 7.94 -4.23
CA VAL A 195 -9.69 7.15 -5.46
C VAL A 195 -10.80 7.46 -6.46
N GLU A 196 -12.04 7.44 -5.99
CA GLU A 196 -13.23 7.72 -6.80
C GLU A 196 -14.10 8.78 -6.10
N GLY A 197 -14.68 9.67 -6.87
CA GLY A 197 -15.59 10.71 -6.36
C GLY A 197 -14.87 11.87 -5.65
N THR A 198 -15.57 12.50 -4.72
CA THR A 198 -15.07 13.62 -3.93
C THR A 198 -15.48 13.46 -2.47
N ALA A 199 -14.65 13.91 -1.56
CA ALA A 199 -14.95 13.92 -0.14
C ALA A 199 -14.44 15.22 0.51
N THR A 200 -15.08 15.62 1.61
CA THR A 200 -14.61 16.69 2.47
C THR A 200 -14.28 16.12 3.83
N ALA A 201 -13.09 16.39 4.34
CA ALA A 201 -12.69 16.03 5.70
C ALA A 201 -12.77 17.29 6.58
N THR A 202 -13.47 17.17 7.70
CA THR A 202 -13.51 18.22 8.74
C THR A 202 -12.65 17.76 9.90
N LEU A 203 -11.63 18.56 10.23
CA LEU A 203 -10.72 18.28 11.33
C LEU A 203 -10.99 19.27 12.46
N GLN A 204 -11.13 18.76 13.66
CA GLN A 204 -11.23 19.58 14.87
C GLN A 204 -9.91 19.46 15.65
N ARG A 205 -9.24 20.57 15.85
CA ARG A 205 -8.02 20.68 16.64
C ARG A 205 -8.24 21.69 17.77
N GLY A 206 -8.51 21.19 18.96
CA GLY A 206 -8.98 22.05 20.04
C GLY A 206 -10.38 22.58 19.73
N ASP A 207 -10.57 23.89 19.80
CA ASP A 207 -11.83 24.57 19.47
C ASP A 207 -11.91 25.06 18.01
N GLU A 208 -10.90 24.79 17.20
CA GLU A 208 -10.84 25.20 15.80
C GLU A 208 -11.22 24.05 14.86
N VAL A 209 -12.12 24.35 13.93
CA VAL A 209 -12.46 23.48 12.78
C VAL A 209 -11.69 24.01 11.58
N GLN A 210 -10.82 23.21 11.01
CA GLN A 210 -10.07 23.54 9.80
C GLN A 210 -10.60 22.71 8.63
#